data_4b50e66e02b0953ec76089ed5e73ea37
#
_entry.id   4b50e66e02b0953ec76089ed5e73ea37
#
_cell.length_a   1.000
_cell.length_b   1.000
_cell.length_c   1.000
_cell.angle_alpha   90.00
_cell.angle_beta   90.00
_cell.angle_gamma   90.00
#
_symmetry.space_group_name_H-M   'P 1'
#
loop_
_entity.id
_entity.type
_entity.pdbx_description
1 polymer ?
#
loop_
_entity_poly.entity_id
_entity_poly.type
_entity_poly.pdbx_seq_one_letter_code
_entity_poly.pdbx_strand_id
1 'polypeptide(L)' 'MKLSKMSKNYFKHELAVVESDNIGKDTRIWAFAHILPGAVIGSNCNICDHTFIENDVIVGNNVTIKCGVYL' A
#
# COMPACT_ATOMS: atom_id res chain seq x y z
N MET A 1 19.35 -4.98 -13.75
CA MET A 1 18.76 -4.98 -13.51
C MET A 1 18.42 -4.94 -12.98
N LYS A 2 18.21 -4.75 -12.86
CA LYS A 2 17.57 -4.63 -12.31
C LYS A 2 17.42 -4.23 -11.50
N LEU A 3 17.52 -3.55 -11.26
CA LEU A 3 17.34 -2.99 -10.35
C LEU A 3 16.31 -2.34 -9.96
N SER A 4 15.70 -1.99 -10.57
CA SER A 4 14.62 -1.25 -10.31
C SER A 4 13.76 -1.85 -9.32
N LYS A 5 13.45 -2.96 -9.36
CA LYS A 5 12.65 -3.53 -8.38
C LYS A 5 13.28 -3.41 -7.09
N MET A 6 14.46 -3.09 -7.07
CA MET A 6 15.09 -2.94 -5.82
C MET A 6 14.56 -1.81 -5.07
N SER A 7 13.84 -0.91 -5.71
CA SER A 7 13.32 0.23 -4.99
C SER A 7 12.14 -0.10 -4.12
N LYS A 8 11.62 -1.29 -4.21
CA LYS A 8 10.46 -1.63 -3.38
C LYS A 8 10.91 -2.05 -2.01
N ASN A 9 10.59 -1.25 -1.01
CA ASN A 9 10.94 -1.52 0.37
C ASN A 9 9.74 -1.92 1.20
N TYR A 10 8.67 -2.33 0.59
CA TYR A 10 7.47 -2.71 1.31
C TYR A 10 7.01 -4.09 0.87
N PHE A 11 6.18 -4.72 1.68
CA PHE A 11 5.62 -6.02 1.36
C PHE A 11 4.28 -5.86 0.64
N LYS A 12 4.14 -6.53 -0.48
CA LYS A 12 2.89 -6.56 -1.20
C LYS A 12 2.49 -8.02 -1.37
N HIS A 13 1.35 -8.39 -0.82
CA HIS A 13 0.83 -9.74 -1.02
C HIS A 13 0.54 -9.92 -2.52
N GLU A 14 0.77 -11.12 -3.04
CA GLU A 14 0.64 -11.33 -4.48
C GLU A 14 -0.78 -11.10 -4.99
N LEU A 15 -1.79 -11.18 -4.13
CA LEU A 15 -3.17 -10.94 -4.53
C LEU A 15 -3.61 -9.50 -4.28
N ALA A 16 -2.72 -8.61 -3.92
CA ALA A 16 -3.04 -7.19 -3.80
C ALA A 16 -2.79 -6.49 -5.12
N VAL A 17 -3.56 -5.43 -5.38
CA VAL A 17 -3.37 -4.60 -6.57
C VAL A 17 -2.89 -3.24 -6.10
N VAL A 18 -1.62 -2.94 -6.32
CA VAL A 18 -1.03 -1.69 -5.89
C VAL A 18 -0.59 -0.92 -7.13
N GLU A 19 -1.31 0.14 -7.43
CA GLU A 19 -1.04 0.95 -8.61
C GLU A 19 -0.32 2.24 -8.28
N SER A 20 -0.10 2.53 -7.00
CA SER A 20 0.62 3.72 -6.57
C SER A 20 2.11 3.44 -6.48
N ASP A 21 2.92 4.45 -6.82
CA ASP A 21 4.35 4.38 -6.65
C ASP A 21 4.79 4.97 -5.31
N ASN A 22 3.87 5.48 -4.52
CA ASN A 22 4.19 6.21 -3.28
C ASN A 22 3.83 5.40 -2.06
N ILE A 23 4.56 4.32 -1.84
CA ILE A 23 4.36 3.45 -0.69
C ILE A 23 5.63 3.49 0.15
N GLY A 24 5.50 3.88 1.42
CA GLY A 24 6.65 3.99 2.30
C GLY A 24 7.23 2.63 2.69
N LYS A 25 8.45 2.68 3.21
CA LYS A 25 9.16 1.45 3.54
C LYS A 25 8.51 0.75 4.71
N ASP A 26 8.66 -0.56 4.75
CA ASP A 26 8.14 -1.42 5.82
C ASP A 26 6.62 -1.45 5.91
N THR A 27 5.92 -0.88 4.97
CA THR A 27 4.46 -1.00 4.88
C THR A 27 4.11 -2.39 4.35
N ARG A 28 3.04 -2.97 4.86
CA ARG A 28 2.59 -4.30 4.48
C ARG A 28 1.19 -4.16 3.89
N ILE A 29 1.01 -4.66 2.68
CA ILE A 29 -0.27 -4.59 1.98
C ILE A 29 -0.74 -6.02 1.74
N TRP A 30 -1.87 -6.37 2.32
CA TRP A 30 -2.35 -7.74 2.36
C TRP A 30 -3.29 -8.05 1.21
N ALA A 31 -3.81 -9.27 1.20
CA ALA A 31 -4.54 -9.82 0.06
C ALA A 31 -5.77 -8.99 -0.29
N PHE A 32 -6.01 -8.83 -1.58
CA PHE A 32 -7.20 -8.16 -2.11
C PHE A 32 -7.32 -6.69 -1.74
N ALA A 33 -6.28 -6.07 -1.24
CA ALA A 33 -6.25 -4.63 -1.09
C ALA A 33 -6.03 -4.02 -2.47
N HIS A 34 -6.67 -2.87 -2.73
CA HIS A 34 -6.52 -2.18 -4.00
C HIS A 34 -6.18 -0.72 -3.72
N ILE A 35 -5.02 -0.30 -4.16
CA ILE A 35 -4.53 1.06 -3.93
C ILE A 35 -4.36 1.74 -5.27
N LEU A 36 -5.10 2.83 -5.48
CA LEU A 36 -5.15 3.53 -6.76
C LEU A 36 -3.90 4.37 -6.99
N PRO A 37 -3.65 4.77 -8.24
CA PRO A 37 -2.37 5.38 -8.62
C PRO A 37 -1.98 6.64 -7.87
N GLY A 38 -2.90 7.46 -7.45
CA GLY A 38 -2.55 8.73 -6.82
C GLY A 38 -2.46 8.68 -5.31
N ALA A 39 -2.65 7.51 -4.70
CA ALA A 39 -2.61 7.41 -3.25
C ALA A 39 -1.18 7.50 -2.73
N VAL A 40 -1.03 8.06 -1.54
CA VAL A 40 0.27 8.14 -0.86
C VAL A 40 0.15 7.41 0.46
N ILE A 41 0.97 6.38 0.65
CA ILE A 41 0.95 5.59 1.88
C ILE A 41 2.30 5.78 2.55
N GLY A 42 2.27 6.13 3.84
CA GLY A 42 3.50 6.34 4.58
C GLY A 42 4.22 5.05 4.91
N SER A 43 5.18 5.15 5.82
CA SER A 43 6.02 4.02 6.22
C SER A 43 5.42 3.26 7.37
N ASN A 44 5.75 2.00 7.43
CA ASN A 44 5.38 1.13 8.56
C ASN A 44 3.88 1.07 8.78
N CYS A 45 3.12 1.05 7.69
CA CYS A 45 1.67 0.92 7.75
C CYS A 45 1.27 -0.54 7.56
N ASN A 46 0.10 -0.88 8.02
CA ASN A 46 -0.46 -2.21 7.84
C ASN A 46 -1.81 -2.06 7.16
N ILE A 47 -1.87 -2.42 5.89
CA ILE A 47 -3.07 -2.25 5.07
C ILE A 47 -3.71 -3.61 4.93
N CYS A 48 -4.79 -3.83 5.66
CA CYS A 48 -5.37 -5.16 5.79
C CYS A 48 -6.17 -5.57 4.56
N ASP A 49 -6.65 -6.81 4.57
CA ASP A 49 -7.32 -7.41 3.42
C ASP A 49 -8.55 -6.61 2.99
N HIS A 50 -8.78 -6.58 1.68
CA HIS A 50 -9.98 -5.97 1.11
C HIS A 50 -10.11 -4.47 1.38
N THR A 51 -9.01 -3.79 1.63
CA THR A 51 -9.00 -2.33 1.79
C THR A 51 -8.97 -1.68 0.42
N PHE A 52 -9.73 -0.60 0.25
CA PHE A 52 -9.71 0.15 -1.00
C PHE A 52 -9.28 1.58 -0.69
N ILE A 53 -8.23 2.04 -1.36
CA ILE A 53 -7.69 3.39 -1.14
C ILE A 53 -7.71 4.14 -2.46
N GLU A 54 -8.52 5.20 -2.52
CA GLU A 54 -8.66 5.99 -3.73
C GLU A 54 -7.43 6.84 -4.00
N ASN A 55 -7.32 7.33 -5.22
CA ASN A 55 -6.26 8.25 -5.54
C ASN A 55 -6.46 9.52 -4.72
N ASP A 56 -5.38 10.24 -4.50
CA ASP A 56 -5.34 11.47 -3.70
C ASP A 56 -5.54 11.27 -2.20
N VAL A 57 -5.70 10.05 -1.74
CA VAL A 57 -5.74 9.77 -0.31
C VAL A 57 -4.30 9.74 0.20
N ILE A 58 -4.07 10.37 1.35
CA ILE A 58 -2.75 10.38 1.98
C ILE A 58 -2.86 9.69 3.33
N VAL A 59 -2.12 8.61 3.50
CA VAL A 59 -2.06 7.87 4.76
C VAL A 59 -0.70 8.13 5.38
N GLY A 60 -0.70 8.58 6.63
CA GLY A 60 0.55 8.88 7.33
C GLY A 60 1.33 7.64 7.70
N ASN A 61 2.34 7.82 8.56
CA ASN A 61 3.19 6.70 8.98
C ASN A 61 2.55 5.95 10.13
N ASN A 62 2.89 4.67 10.26
CA ASN A 62 2.49 3.85 11.40
C ASN A 62 0.98 3.69 11.55
N VAL A 63 0.27 3.68 10.43
CA VAL A 63 -1.20 3.57 10.43
C VAL A 63 -1.59 2.13 10.12
N THR A 64 -2.57 1.61 10.86
CA THR A 64 -3.19 0.34 10.53
C THR A 64 -4.58 0.61 9.98
N ILE A 65 -4.84 0.13 8.76
CA ILE A 65 -6.16 0.23 8.15
C ILE A 65 -6.76 -1.16 8.17
N LYS A 66 -7.89 -1.29 8.87
CA LYS A 66 -8.51 -2.59 9.09
C LYS A 66 -9.14 -3.14 7.84
N CYS A 67 -9.42 -4.42 7.88
CA CYS A 67 -10.00 -5.11 6.73
C CYS A 67 -11.31 -4.48 6.29
N GLY A 68 -11.49 -4.35 4.99
CA GLY A 68 -12.74 -3.87 4.43
C GLY A 68 -12.94 -2.36 4.50
N VAL A 69 -11.95 -1.61 4.91
CA VAL A 69 -12.08 -0.15 4.99
C VAL A 69 -11.87 0.46 3.61
N TYR A 70 -12.73 1.41 3.24
CA TYR A 70 -12.62 2.15 1.99
C TYR A 70 -12.31 3.61 2.31
N LEU A 71 -11.26 4.13 1.70
CA LEU A 71 -10.85 5.52 1.92
C LEU A 71 -10.96 6.35 0.65
#